data_3813a85ff3fd523d93126f3face8d225
#
_entry.id   3813a85ff3fd523d93126f3face8d225
#
_cell.length_a   1.000
_cell.length_b   1.000
_cell.length_c   1.000
_cell.angle_alpha   90.00
_cell.angle_beta   90.00
_cell.angle_gamma   90.00
#
_symmetry.space_group_name_H-M   'P 1'
#
loop_
_entity.id
_entity.type
_entity.pdbx_description
1 polymer ?
#
loop_
_entity_poly.entity_id
_entity_poly.type
_entity_poly.pdbx_seq_one_letter_code
_entity_poly.pdbx_strand_id
1 'polypeptide(L)'
;MHSALVNPHYFLRELNLALKDNAIYVADVGQNQLWSCKHYKMKEGRFLTSGGMGTMGYSLPAAIGAYFAVQEKCNTGKEEAGREIVAVMGDGAFQMSLMELATMRQYGARVKLIVFHNGVLGLVRQYQRTAYKDHFSMIDLTGNPDLSLLSGAYGLSYTSISNNSAVPERIREFLGKEENGILEVFVDANEVA
;
A
#
# COMPACT_ATOMS: atom_id res chain seq x y z
N MET A 1 19.32 -6.56 -16.68
CA MET A 1 19.98 -5.97 -15.50
C MET A 1 18.93 -6.00 -14.37
N HIS A 2 19.24 -6.62 -13.22
CA HIS A 2 18.36 -6.48 -12.06
C HIS A 2 18.42 -5.04 -11.59
N SER A 3 17.26 -4.40 -11.42
CA SER A 3 17.17 -3.07 -10.83
C SER A 3 17.83 -3.09 -9.45
N ALA A 4 18.55 -2.01 -9.11
CA ALA A 4 19.09 -1.82 -7.77
C ALA A 4 17.97 -1.57 -6.74
N LEU A 5 16.74 -1.25 -7.20
CA LEU A 5 15.56 -0.96 -6.39
C LEU A 5 14.88 -2.24 -5.91
N VAL A 6 13.83 -2.07 -5.11
CA VAL A 6 13.09 -3.18 -4.52
C VAL A 6 12.32 -3.95 -5.61
N ASN A 7 12.44 -5.27 -5.60
CA ASN A 7 11.57 -6.15 -6.40
C ASN A 7 10.21 -6.28 -5.69
N PRO A 8 9.11 -5.82 -6.31
CA PRO A 8 7.79 -5.81 -5.66
C PRO A 8 7.26 -7.21 -5.36
N HIS A 9 7.60 -8.20 -6.17
CA HIS A 9 7.20 -9.60 -5.93
C HIS A 9 7.90 -10.18 -4.70
N TYR A 10 9.17 -9.86 -4.51
CA TYR A 10 9.91 -10.26 -3.31
C TYR A 10 9.36 -9.55 -2.08
N PHE A 11 9.17 -8.23 -2.16
CA PHE A 11 8.60 -7.44 -1.07
C PHE A 11 7.25 -8.00 -0.58
N LEU A 12 6.33 -8.29 -1.50
CA LEU A 12 5.00 -8.78 -1.13
C LEU A 12 5.01 -10.19 -0.55
N ARG A 13 5.95 -11.05 -0.94
CA ARG A 13 6.14 -12.35 -0.27
C ARG A 13 6.60 -12.18 1.17
N GLU A 14 7.59 -11.32 1.40
CA GLU A 14 8.07 -11.02 2.76
C GLU A 14 6.99 -10.34 3.61
N LEU A 15 6.24 -9.41 3.02
CA LEU A 15 5.10 -8.77 3.69
C LEU A 15 4.05 -9.82 4.11
N ASN A 16 3.69 -10.72 3.21
CA ASN A 16 2.71 -11.78 3.50
C ASN A 16 3.16 -12.73 4.62
N LEU A 17 4.48 -12.98 4.75
CA LEU A 17 5.02 -13.78 5.83
C LEU A 17 5.03 -13.05 7.17
N ALA A 18 5.15 -11.72 7.15
CA ALA A 18 5.23 -10.89 8.35
C ALA A 18 3.86 -10.46 8.89
N LEU A 19 2.82 -10.43 8.05
CA LEU A 19 1.47 -10.05 8.45
C LEU A 19 0.83 -11.10 9.36
N LYS A 20 0.00 -10.65 10.29
CA LYS A 20 -0.84 -11.51 11.13
C LYS A 20 -1.83 -12.30 10.28
N ASP A 21 -2.17 -13.52 10.71
CA ASP A 21 -3.11 -14.38 10.00
C ASP A 21 -4.50 -13.76 9.83
N ASN A 22 -4.92 -12.93 10.79
CA ASN A 22 -6.19 -12.20 10.78
C ASN A 22 -6.13 -10.81 10.13
N ALA A 23 -5.04 -10.44 9.46
CA ALA A 23 -4.86 -9.12 8.87
C ALA A 23 -5.95 -8.78 7.84
N ILE A 24 -6.33 -7.51 7.78
CA ILE A 24 -7.15 -6.96 6.70
C ILE A 24 -6.22 -6.24 5.74
N TYR A 25 -6.08 -6.82 4.56
CA TYR A 25 -5.23 -6.29 3.49
C TYR A 25 -6.09 -5.57 2.47
N VAL A 26 -5.84 -4.29 2.25
CA VAL A 26 -6.58 -3.46 1.32
C VAL A 26 -5.66 -3.02 0.19
N ALA A 27 -5.87 -3.58 -1.00
CA ALA A 27 -5.08 -3.24 -2.19
C ALA A 27 -5.76 -2.15 -3.01
N ASP A 28 -5.01 -1.10 -3.35
CA ASP A 28 -5.44 -0.10 -4.32
C ASP A 28 -5.27 -0.61 -5.75
N VAL A 29 -5.90 0.06 -6.69
CA VAL A 29 -5.83 -0.23 -8.13
C VAL A 29 -4.48 0.20 -8.72
N GLY A 30 -3.91 -0.65 -9.56
CA GLY A 30 -2.62 -0.46 -10.21
C GLY A 30 -1.82 -1.76 -10.28
N GLN A 31 -0.53 -1.67 -10.60
CA GLN A 31 0.35 -2.85 -10.60
C GLN A 31 0.39 -3.52 -9.22
N ASN A 32 0.37 -2.72 -8.14
CA ASN A 32 0.32 -3.22 -6.77
C ASN A 32 -0.88 -4.14 -6.51
N GLN A 33 -2.04 -3.89 -7.15
CA GLN A 33 -3.22 -4.77 -7.06
C GLN A 33 -2.92 -6.16 -7.63
N LEU A 34 -2.35 -6.22 -8.82
CA LEU A 34 -2.03 -7.48 -9.50
C LEU A 34 -0.92 -8.24 -8.77
N TRP A 35 0.13 -7.55 -8.31
CA TRP A 35 1.16 -8.15 -7.47
C TRP A 35 0.58 -8.69 -6.16
N SER A 36 -0.32 -7.92 -5.53
CA SER A 36 -0.99 -8.32 -4.28
C SER A 36 -1.85 -9.56 -4.49
N CYS A 37 -2.66 -9.61 -5.53
CA CYS A 37 -3.49 -10.79 -5.87
C CYS A 37 -2.63 -12.05 -6.09
N LYS A 38 -1.42 -11.89 -6.63
CA LYS A 38 -0.50 -13.00 -6.90
C LYS A 38 0.20 -13.51 -5.64
N HIS A 39 0.55 -12.62 -4.70
CA HIS A 39 1.44 -12.96 -3.58
C HIS A 39 0.77 -12.99 -2.22
N TYR A 40 -0.31 -12.24 -1.99
CA TYR A 40 -1.01 -12.28 -0.72
C TYR A 40 -1.81 -13.58 -0.57
N LYS A 41 -1.55 -14.29 0.51
CA LYS A 41 -2.26 -15.52 0.88
C LYS A 41 -3.14 -15.23 2.09
N MET A 42 -4.42 -14.98 1.83
CA MET A 42 -5.41 -14.74 2.88
C MET A 42 -5.58 -16.00 3.73
N LYS A 43 -5.51 -15.85 5.04
CA LYS A 43 -5.78 -16.92 6.02
C LYS A 43 -7.11 -16.66 6.73
N GLU A 44 -7.06 -16.08 7.93
CA GLU A 44 -8.25 -15.71 8.73
C GLU A 44 -8.69 -14.26 8.50
N GLY A 45 -7.89 -13.50 7.76
CA GLY A 45 -8.12 -12.08 7.48
C GLY A 45 -9.12 -11.81 6.36
N ARG A 46 -8.90 -10.67 5.69
CA ARG A 46 -9.68 -10.26 4.51
C ARG A 46 -8.76 -9.61 3.47
N PHE A 47 -9.11 -9.80 2.22
CA PHE A 47 -8.53 -9.07 1.09
C PHE A 47 -9.60 -8.20 0.45
N LEU A 48 -9.37 -6.90 0.43
CA LEU A 48 -10.30 -5.91 -0.10
C LEU A 48 -9.66 -5.16 -1.26
N THR A 49 -10.38 -4.97 -2.35
CA THR A 49 -9.91 -4.18 -3.48
C THR A 49 -11.09 -3.74 -4.37
N SER A 50 -10.92 -2.65 -5.12
CA SER A 50 -11.89 -2.21 -6.14
C SER A 50 -11.76 -3.05 -7.41
N GLY A 51 -12.10 -4.35 -7.34
CA GLY A 51 -11.92 -5.29 -8.44
C GLY A 51 -12.94 -5.13 -9.58
N GLY A 52 -14.08 -4.52 -9.34
CA GLY A 52 -15.13 -4.32 -10.35
C GLY A 52 -14.93 -3.06 -11.19
N MET A 53 -14.87 -1.90 -10.53
CA MET A 53 -14.75 -0.60 -11.20
C MET A 53 -13.31 -0.16 -11.43
N GLY A 54 -12.33 -0.72 -10.72
CA GLY A 54 -10.94 -0.33 -10.86
C GLY A 54 -10.65 1.12 -10.41
N THR A 55 -11.22 1.53 -9.28
CA THR A 55 -11.13 2.90 -8.77
C THR A 55 -9.82 3.10 -8.02
N MET A 56 -8.90 3.89 -8.54
CA MET A 56 -7.71 4.35 -7.81
C MET A 56 -8.11 5.27 -6.65
N GLY A 57 -7.33 5.26 -5.57
CA GLY A 57 -7.63 5.99 -4.33
C GLY A 57 -8.60 5.25 -3.40
N TYR A 58 -8.90 3.99 -3.69
CA TYR A 58 -9.83 3.16 -2.91
C TYR A 58 -9.25 2.72 -1.56
N SER A 59 -7.96 2.37 -1.52
CA SER A 59 -7.43 1.58 -0.39
C SER A 59 -7.38 2.33 0.93
N LEU A 60 -7.00 3.60 0.95
CA LEU A 60 -6.89 4.38 2.18
C LEU A 60 -8.27 4.57 2.84
N PRO A 61 -9.31 5.12 2.18
CA PRO A 61 -10.63 5.26 2.80
C PRO A 61 -11.26 3.91 3.16
N ALA A 62 -11.06 2.87 2.35
CA ALA A 62 -11.57 1.53 2.66
C ALA A 62 -10.87 0.91 3.89
N ALA A 63 -9.57 1.15 4.07
CA ALA A 63 -8.85 0.70 5.26
C ALA A 63 -9.29 1.42 6.53
N ILE A 64 -9.58 2.72 6.43
CA ILE A 64 -10.19 3.49 7.53
C ILE A 64 -11.56 2.91 7.88
N GLY A 65 -12.39 2.65 6.89
CA GLY A 65 -13.70 2.00 7.09
C GLY A 65 -13.58 0.61 7.73
N ALA A 66 -12.61 -0.19 7.31
CA ALA A 66 -12.32 -1.50 7.89
C ALA A 66 -11.91 -1.39 9.37
N TYR A 67 -11.13 -0.37 9.73
CA TYR A 67 -10.78 -0.10 11.13
C TYR A 67 -12.02 0.13 11.99
N PHE A 68 -12.95 0.99 11.56
CA PHE A 68 -14.17 1.26 12.33
C PHE A 68 -15.08 0.03 12.41
N ALA A 69 -15.19 -0.74 11.34
CA ALA A 69 -15.96 -1.99 11.36
C ALA A 69 -15.39 -3.02 12.36
N VAL A 70 -14.07 -3.10 12.50
CA VAL A 70 -13.40 -3.94 13.50
C VAL A 70 -13.69 -3.41 14.91
N GLN A 71 -13.57 -2.09 15.13
CA GLN A 71 -13.83 -1.49 16.44
C GLN A 71 -15.28 -1.72 16.89
N GLU A 72 -16.26 -1.57 16.00
CA GLU A 72 -17.67 -1.85 16.30
C GLU A 72 -17.89 -3.29 16.71
N LYS A 73 -17.27 -4.24 16.02
CA LYS A 73 -17.36 -5.66 16.38
C LYS A 73 -16.70 -5.98 17.72
N CYS A 74 -15.54 -5.36 18.00
CA CYS A 74 -14.88 -5.51 19.29
C CYS A 74 -15.78 -4.98 20.43
N ASN A 75 -16.36 -3.80 20.26
CA ASN A 75 -17.25 -3.19 21.25
C ASN A 75 -18.52 -4.01 21.50
N THR A 76 -18.97 -4.79 20.53
CA THR A 76 -20.13 -5.69 20.65
C THR A 76 -19.77 -7.11 21.08
N GLY A 77 -18.50 -7.39 21.36
CA GLY A 77 -18.00 -8.72 21.75
C GLY A 77 -18.04 -9.77 20.62
N LYS A 78 -18.22 -9.35 19.38
CA LYS A 78 -18.31 -10.25 18.21
C LYS A 78 -16.94 -10.57 17.58
N GLU A 79 -15.91 -9.89 17.97
CA GLU A 79 -14.54 -10.07 17.48
C GLU A 79 -13.51 -9.66 18.53
N GLU A 80 -12.36 -10.31 18.54
CA GLU A 80 -11.23 -9.91 19.40
C GLU A 80 -10.54 -8.66 18.86
N ALA A 81 -10.06 -7.80 19.76
CA ALA A 81 -9.29 -6.62 19.40
C ALA A 81 -7.94 -7.02 18.76
N GLY A 82 -7.41 -6.17 17.89
CA GLY A 82 -6.02 -6.29 17.42
C GLY A 82 -5.84 -6.84 16.00
N ARG A 83 -6.85 -6.77 15.14
CA ARG A 83 -6.61 -6.98 13.70
C ARG A 83 -5.67 -5.94 13.14
N GLU A 84 -4.67 -6.40 12.43
CA GLU A 84 -3.77 -5.54 11.67
C GLU A 84 -4.45 -5.11 10.37
N ILE A 85 -4.42 -3.80 10.06
CA ILE A 85 -5.01 -3.27 8.85
C ILE A 85 -3.90 -2.61 8.03
N VAL A 86 -3.72 -3.10 6.81
CA VAL A 86 -2.68 -2.64 5.89
C VAL A 86 -3.32 -2.18 4.59
N ALA A 87 -3.04 -0.94 4.19
CA ALA A 87 -3.41 -0.39 2.89
C ALA A 87 -2.17 -0.35 1.98
N VAL A 88 -2.26 -0.99 0.83
CA VAL A 88 -1.16 -1.11 -0.14
C VAL A 88 -1.55 -0.43 -1.44
N MET A 89 -0.77 0.53 -1.88
CA MET A 89 -1.11 1.40 -3.01
C MET A 89 0.12 1.83 -3.79
N GLY A 90 -0.08 2.31 -5.00
CA GLY A 90 0.93 3.06 -5.74
C GLY A 90 0.90 4.54 -5.37
N ASP A 91 1.98 5.26 -5.68
CA ASP A 91 2.14 6.70 -5.43
C ASP A 91 1.03 7.54 -6.09
N GLY A 92 0.61 7.20 -7.31
CA GLY A 92 -0.51 7.86 -7.97
C GLY A 92 -1.85 7.63 -7.29
N ALA A 93 -2.14 6.41 -6.83
CA ALA A 93 -3.36 6.09 -6.10
C ALA A 93 -3.38 6.76 -4.72
N PHE A 94 -2.23 6.82 -4.05
CA PHE A 94 -2.09 7.52 -2.77
C PHE A 94 -2.46 9.00 -2.88
N GLN A 95 -1.97 9.69 -3.91
CA GLN A 95 -2.30 11.10 -4.12
C GLN A 95 -3.80 11.37 -4.32
N MET A 96 -4.55 10.42 -4.87
CA MET A 96 -6.00 10.58 -5.09
C MET A 96 -6.83 10.59 -3.80
N SER A 97 -6.28 10.05 -2.71
CA SER A 97 -6.98 9.95 -1.42
C SER A 97 -6.16 10.44 -0.23
N LEU A 98 -5.02 11.10 -0.46
CA LEU A 98 -4.11 11.53 0.62
C LEU A 98 -4.77 12.43 1.66
N MET A 99 -5.83 13.16 1.30
CA MET A 99 -6.60 14.00 2.23
C MET A 99 -7.26 13.18 3.34
N GLU A 100 -7.48 11.89 3.15
CA GLU A 100 -8.02 10.99 4.17
C GLU A 100 -7.04 10.71 5.31
N LEU A 101 -5.79 11.13 5.19
CA LEU A 101 -4.86 11.15 6.32
C LEU A 101 -5.37 12.06 7.44
N ALA A 102 -6.10 13.13 7.10
CA ALA A 102 -6.77 13.99 8.09
C ALA A 102 -7.87 13.22 8.82
N THR A 103 -8.71 12.47 8.10
CA THR A 103 -9.74 11.59 8.65
C THR A 103 -9.12 10.53 9.57
N MET A 104 -8.07 9.85 9.09
CA MET A 104 -7.35 8.84 9.86
C MET A 104 -6.81 9.41 11.18
N ARG A 105 -6.20 10.60 11.14
CA ARG A 105 -5.68 11.29 12.33
C ARG A 105 -6.79 11.74 13.26
N GLN A 106 -7.82 12.41 12.73
CA GLN A 106 -8.92 12.98 13.53
C GLN A 106 -9.65 11.94 14.35
N TYR A 107 -9.86 10.76 13.79
CA TYR A 107 -10.62 9.67 14.40
C TYR A 107 -9.76 8.55 14.98
N GLY A 108 -8.45 8.68 14.97
CA GLY A 108 -7.52 7.71 15.53
C GLY A 108 -7.54 6.34 14.84
N ALA A 109 -7.88 6.31 13.55
CA ALA A 109 -7.89 5.07 12.80
C ALA A 109 -6.47 4.51 12.66
N ARG A 110 -6.27 3.22 13.04
CA ARG A 110 -4.96 2.56 13.00
C ARG A 110 -4.83 1.77 11.70
N VAL A 111 -4.05 2.32 10.78
CA VAL A 111 -3.79 1.72 9.46
C VAL A 111 -2.30 1.84 9.13
N LYS A 112 -1.70 0.76 8.65
CA LYS A 112 -0.34 0.74 8.10
C LYS A 112 -0.42 1.04 6.59
N LEU A 113 0.25 2.09 6.14
CA LEU A 113 0.23 2.51 4.76
C LEU A 113 1.52 2.06 4.06
N ILE A 114 1.41 1.33 2.97
CA ILE A 114 2.53 0.90 2.14
C ILE A 114 2.35 1.50 0.75
N VAL A 115 3.29 2.34 0.35
CA VAL A 115 3.25 3.07 -0.92
C VAL A 115 4.37 2.61 -1.83
N PHE A 116 4.04 1.93 -2.91
CA PHE A 116 4.99 1.65 -3.99
C PHE A 116 5.23 2.93 -4.79
N HIS A 117 6.47 3.40 -4.78
CA HIS A 117 6.89 4.60 -5.47
C HIS A 117 7.69 4.22 -6.72
N ASN A 118 7.09 4.39 -7.88
CA ASN A 118 7.76 4.22 -9.18
C ASN A 118 7.74 5.49 -10.05
N GLY A 119 7.09 6.56 -9.59
CA GLY A 119 6.99 7.84 -10.30
C GLY A 119 6.15 7.81 -11.58
N VAL A 120 5.34 6.75 -11.77
CA VAL A 120 4.52 6.59 -12.99
C VAL A 120 3.20 5.91 -12.69
N LEU A 121 2.20 6.08 -13.56
CA LEU A 121 1.01 5.24 -13.60
C LEU A 121 1.38 3.87 -14.19
N GLY A 122 1.97 2.99 -13.36
CA GLY A 122 2.67 1.79 -13.79
C GLY A 122 1.83 0.82 -14.63
N LEU A 123 0.55 0.59 -14.27
CA LEU A 123 -0.32 -0.30 -15.03
C LEU A 123 -0.69 0.30 -16.40
N VAL A 124 -0.89 1.62 -16.49
CA VAL A 124 -1.12 2.33 -17.75
C VAL A 124 0.14 2.28 -18.61
N ARG A 125 1.32 2.49 -18.01
CA ARG A 125 2.61 2.36 -18.69
C ARG A 125 2.80 0.96 -19.27
N GLN A 126 2.52 -0.08 -18.50
CA GLN A 126 2.60 -1.47 -18.93
C GLN A 126 1.66 -1.74 -20.11
N TYR A 127 0.44 -1.22 -20.07
CA TYR A 127 -0.52 -1.32 -21.17
C TYR A 127 -0.03 -0.58 -22.43
N GLN A 128 0.48 0.64 -22.28
CA GLN A 128 1.04 1.41 -23.41
C GLN A 128 2.27 0.74 -24.01
N ARG A 129 3.08 0.07 -23.19
CA ARG A 129 4.22 -0.73 -23.67
C ARG A 129 3.75 -1.84 -24.61
N THR A 130 2.76 -2.62 -24.21
CA THR A 130 2.28 -3.78 -24.98
C THR A 130 1.40 -3.39 -26.16
N ALA A 131 0.40 -2.51 -25.94
CA ALA A 131 -0.58 -2.16 -26.95
C ALA A 131 -0.09 -1.09 -27.93
N TYR A 132 0.78 -0.18 -27.49
CA TYR A 132 1.22 0.99 -28.25
C TYR A 132 2.73 1.03 -28.51
N LYS A 133 3.43 -0.10 -28.33
CA LYS A 133 4.86 -0.25 -28.67
C LYS A 133 5.73 0.86 -28.06
N ASP A 134 5.62 1.07 -26.75
CA ASP A 134 6.35 2.08 -25.97
C ASP A 134 6.05 3.55 -26.33
N HIS A 135 4.94 3.84 -26.99
CA HIS A 135 4.45 5.22 -27.14
C HIS A 135 3.78 5.67 -25.84
N PHE A 136 4.60 6.16 -24.91
CA PHE A 136 4.13 6.60 -23.59
C PHE A 136 3.53 8.00 -23.64
N SER A 137 2.40 8.19 -22.95
CA SER A 137 1.73 9.48 -22.83
C SER A 137 0.99 9.59 -21.49
N MET A 138 1.15 10.74 -20.81
CA MET A 138 0.42 11.11 -19.60
C MET A 138 0.52 10.09 -18.45
N ILE A 139 1.68 9.46 -18.30
CA ILE A 139 1.91 8.44 -17.27
C ILE A 139 2.87 8.88 -16.18
N ASP A 140 3.63 9.96 -16.41
CA ASP A 140 4.67 10.40 -15.50
C ASP A 140 4.08 11.19 -14.33
N LEU A 141 4.52 10.87 -13.11
CA LEU A 141 4.12 11.51 -11.86
C LEU A 141 5.28 12.35 -11.30
N THR A 142 5.71 13.34 -12.07
CA THR A 142 6.86 14.21 -11.71
C THR A 142 6.60 15.13 -10.53
N GLY A 143 5.33 15.31 -10.13
CA GLY A 143 4.90 16.15 -9.01
C GLY A 143 4.60 15.37 -7.72
N ASN A 144 5.13 14.17 -7.55
CA ASN A 144 4.94 13.41 -6.32
C ASN A 144 5.44 14.20 -5.11
N PRO A 145 4.65 14.30 -4.03
CA PRO A 145 5.09 14.96 -2.80
C PRO A 145 6.20 14.14 -2.12
N ASP A 146 7.03 14.82 -1.35
CA ASP A 146 7.94 14.16 -0.41
C ASP A 146 7.12 13.50 0.71
N LEU A 147 7.07 12.17 0.72
CA LEU A 147 6.26 11.42 1.69
C LEU A 147 6.83 11.51 3.11
N SER A 148 8.11 11.81 3.28
CA SER A 148 8.71 12.01 4.61
C SER A 148 8.19 13.29 5.26
N LEU A 149 8.15 14.38 4.50
CA LEU A 149 7.60 15.67 4.95
C LEU A 149 6.10 15.56 5.16
N LEU A 150 5.39 14.92 4.25
CA LEU A 150 3.94 14.71 4.35
C LEU A 150 3.59 13.88 5.59
N SER A 151 4.32 12.81 5.85
CA SER A 151 4.13 11.99 7.06
C SER A 151 4.26 12.82 8.33
N GLY A 152 5.31 13.65 8.42
CA GLY A 152 5.52 14.55 9.55
C GLY A 152 4.36 15.55 9.74
N ALA A 153 3.83 16.11 8.64
CA ALA A 153 2.70 17.04 8.70
C ALA A 153 1.43 16.41 9.30
N TYR A 154 1.22 15.11 9.07
CA TYR A 154 0.08 14.36 9.63
C TYR A 154 0.41 13.61 10.93
N GLY A 155 1.63 13.72 11.46
CA GLY A 155 2.06 13.04 12.69
C GLY A 155 2.17 11.52 12.52
N LEU A 156 2.55 11.08 11.33
CA LEU A 156 2.78 9.67 10.99
C LEU A 156 4.28 9.35 11.04
N SER A 157 4.62 8.13 11.41
CA SER A 157 5.99 7.66 11.24
C SER A 157 6.29 7.41 9.76
N TYR A 158 7.54 7.59 9.37
CA TYR A 158 7.99 7.34 8.00
C TYR A 158 9.15 6.36 7.98
N THR A 159 9.10 5.45 7.02
CA THR A 159 10.18 4.50 6.72
C THR A 159 10.26 4.33 5.21
N SER A 160 11.46 4.20 4.66
CA SER A 160 11.64 3.91 3.24
C SER A 160 12.52 2.69 2.99
N ILE A 161 12.29 2.02 1.86
CA ILE A 161 13.09 0.89 1.38
C ILE A 161 13.44 1.11 -0.08
N SER A 162 14.73 1.09 -0.40
CA SER A 162 15.24 1.27 -1.76
C SER A 162 16.03 0.07 -2.30
N ASN A 163 16.19 -1.01 -1.53
CA ASN A 163 16.90 -2.20 -1.96
C ASN A 163 16.35 -3.47 -1.30
N ASN A 164 16.56 -4.62 -1.93
CA ASN A 164 16.01 -5.90 -1.50
C ASN A 164 16.58 -6.41 -0.16
N SER A 165 17.82 -6.09 0.17
CA SER A 165 18.45 -6.60 1.39
C SER A 165 17.83 -6.05 2.68
N ALA A 166 17.25 -4.85 2.62
CA ALA A 166 16.59 -4.20 3.76
C ALA A 166 15.13 -4.65 3.96
N VAL A 167 14.52 -5.34 2.98
CA VAL A 167 13.08 -5.63 2.97
C VAL A 167 12.61 -6.38 4.23
N PRO A 168 13.18 -7.53 4.64
CA PRO A 168 12.63 -8.29 5.76
C PRO A 168 12.73 -7.55 7.11
N GLU A 169 13.82 -6.81 7.32
CA GLU A 169 14.04 -6.05 8.55
C GLU A 169 13.08 -4.87 8.62
N ARG A 170 13.01 -4.07 7.57
CA ARG A 170 12.16 -2.88 7.52
C ARG A 170 10.68 -3.18 7.62
N ILE A 171 10.22 -4.28 7.02
CA ILE A 171 8.83 -4.74 7.18
C ILE A 171 8.54 -5.05 8.65
N ARG A 172 9.42 -5.83 9.31
CA ARG A 172 9.22 -6.18 10.73
C ARG A 172 9.24 -4.94 11.63
N GLU A 173 10.18 -4.02 11.43
CA GLU A 173 10.24 -2.76 12.17
C GLU A 173 8.96 -1.93 11.97
N PHE A 174 8.50 -1.82 10.73
CA PHE A 174 7.31 -1.03 10.39
C PHE A 174 6.02 -1.62 10.98
N LEU A 175 5.81 -2.92 10.83
CA LEU A 175 4.63 -3.59 11.37
C LEU A 175 4.66 -3.67 12.91
N GLY A 176 5.83 -3.77 13.53
CA GLY A 176 6.00 -3.83 14.98
C GLY A 176 5.70 -2.53 15.73
N LYS A 177 5.66 -1.39 15.04
CA LYS A 177 5.28 -0.11 15.67
C LYS A 177 3.77 -0.06 15.92
N GLU A 178 3.36 0.47 17.07
CA GLU A 178 1.92 0.67 17.35
C GLU A 178 1.34 1.87 16.60
N GLU A 179 2.16 2.87 16.32
CA GLU A 179 1.77 4.10 15.65
C GLU A 179 1.46 3.89 14.15
N ASN A 180 0.63 4.77 13.63
CA ASN A 180 0.39 4.87 12.19
C ASN A 180 1.65 5.31 11.45
N GLY A 181 1.84 4.80 10.25
CA GLY A 181 3.02 5.17 9.47
C GLY A 181 2.87 4.91 7.98
N ILE A 182 3.79 5.49 7.23
CA ILE A 182 3.98 5.25 5.81
C ILE A 182 5.29 4.50 5.59
N LEU A 183 5.20 3.36 4.91
CA LEU A 183 6.33 2.64 4.36
C LEU A 183 6.39 2.89 2.86
N GLU A 184 7.35 3.68 2.43
CA GLU A 184 7.60 3.97 1.02
C GLU A 184 8.57 2.96 0.44
N VAL A 185 8.17 2.31 -0.65
CA VAL A 185 8.92 1.23 -1.30
C VAL A 185 9.30 1.66 -2.71
N PHE A 186 10.57 1.96 -2.94
CA PHE A 186 11.06 2.39 -4.24
C PHE A 186 11.22 1.20 -5.18
N VAL A 187 10.47 1.23 -6.29
CA VAL A 187 10.45 0.18 -7.32
C VAL A 187 10.76 0.76 -8.70
N ASP A 188 11.23 -0.09 -9.61
CA ASP A 188 11.55 0.34 -10.97
C ASP A 188 10.25 0.61 -11.76
N ALA A 189 10.20 1.75 -12.48
CA ALA A 189 9.09 2.11 -13.35
C ALA A 189 8.84 1.10 -14.49
N ASN A 190 9.81 0.24 -14.77
CA ASN A 190 9.73 -0.79 -15.81
C ASN A 190 9.32 -2.16 -15.30
N GLU A 191 9.12 -2.31 -13.98
CA GLU A 191 8.56 -3.56 -13.45
C GLU A 191 7.17 -3.83 -14.05
N VAL A 192 6.88 -5.13 -14.22
CA VAL A 192 5.59 -5.58 -14.77
C VAL A 192 4.82 -6.38 -13.73
N ALA A 193 3.50 -6.40 -13.85
CA ALA A 193 2.61 -7.13 -12.96
C ALA A 193 2.27 -8.54 -13.50
#